data_a701853cc15c0ae66d7a4e96dd8adde5
#
_entry.id   a701853cc15c0ae66d7a4e96dd8adde5
#
_cell.length_a   1.000
_cell.length_b   1.000
_cell.length_c   1.000
_cell.angle_alpha   90.00
_cell.angle_beta   90.00
_cell.angle_gamma   90.00
#
_symmetry.space_group_name_H-M   'P 1'
#
loop_
_entity.id
_entity.type
_entity.pdbx_description
1 polymer ?
#
loop_
_entity_poly.entity_id
_entity_poly.type
_entity_poly.pdbx_seq_one_letter_code
_entity_poly.pdbx_strand_id
1 'polypeptide(L)'
;MAKTALITGASSGLGAEYARQLAARGAHLVLVARDRAALDDHAARLRRTYGIEVEVLVADLLKPRQLAKVVARVADPERPVEMLVNNAGFGLPLAFERNDIEDEVEHLRLHVEVPMRLTHAALGAMLGRGHGRIVNIASVAAFIPRSTYGACKGWLVGFSRWANGRYAPSGVTVTAVCPGYTHTSFHERIGLPPGQEGVPDALWLNARDVVSESLRDVSRGRPVSIPSLRYKALVALARFAPPALASRLGERGR
;
A
#
# COMPACT_ATOMS: atom_id res chain seq x y z
N MET A 1 -17.44 -12.79 -14.98
CA MET A 1 -16.83 -11.50 -15.42
C MET A 1 -15.43 -11.40 -14.83
N ALA A 2 -14.47 -10.85 -15.57
CA ALA A 2 -13.12 -10.61 -15.03
C ALA A 2 -13.21 -9.59 -13.90
N LYS A 3 -12.40 -9.80 -12.84
CA LYS A 3 -12.42 -8.95 -11.65
C LYS A 3 -11.59 -7.70 -11.89
N THR A 4 -12.08 -6.53 -11.50
CA THR A 4 -11.34 -5.27 -11.63
C THR A 4 -10.62 -4.92 -10.33
N ALA A 5 -9.34 -4.57 -10.42
CA ALA A 5 -8.55 -4.03 -9.31
C ALA A 5 -8.14 -2.58 -9.56
N LEU A 6 -8.35 -1.70 -8.60
CA LEU A 6 -7.86 -0.33 -8.62
C LEU A 6 -6.62 -0.22 -7.72
N ILE A 7 -5.54 0.34 -8.27
CA ILE A 7 -4.24 0.43 -7.59
C ILE A 7 -3.76 1.87 -7.60
N THR A 8 -3.52 2.44 -6.42
CA THR A 8 -2.90 3.76 -6.28
C THR A 8 -1.38 3.65 -6.22
N GLY A 9 -0.66 4.63 -6.78
CA GLY A 9 0.79 4.59 -6.89
C GLY A 9 1.27 3.48 -7.85
N ALA A 10 0.51 3.24 -8.93
CA ALA A 10 0.70 2.10 -9.83
C ALA A 10 1.84 2.27 -10.85
N SER A 11 2.52 3.42 -10.90
CA SER A 11 3.57 3.70 -11.89
C SER A 11 4.92 3.03 -11.59
N SER A 12 5.15 2.58 -10.34
CA SER A 12 6.45 2.04 -9.92
C SER A 12 6.35 1.15 -8.68
N GLY A 13 7.45 0.50 -8.32
CA GLY A 13 7.63 -0.23 -7.07
C GLY A 13 6.57 -1.31 -6.83
N LEU A 14 6.07 -1.38 -5.58
CA LEU A 14 5.06 -2.36 -5.20
C LEU A 14 3.76 -2.20 -5.98
N GLY A 15 3.32 -0.95 -6.25
CA GLY A 15 2.09 -0.72 -7.02
C GLY A 15 2.13 -1.29 -8.43
N ALA A 16 3.24 -1.09 -9.14
CA ALA A 16 3.46 -1.67 -10.46
C ALA A 16 3.54 -3.21 -10.40
N GLU A 17 4.15 -3.76 -9.37
CA GLU A 17 4.23 -5.22 -9.20
C GLU A 17 2.87 -5.83 -8.83
N TYR A 18 2.04 -5.15 -8.02
CA TYR A 18 0.63 -5.54 -7.81
C TYR A 18 -0.13 -5.58 -9.13
N ALA A 19 0.01 -4.52 -9.95
CA ALA A 19 -0.61 -4.46 -11.26
C ALA A 19 -0.21 -5.65 -12.14
N ARG A 20 1.09 -5.94 -12.21
CA ARG A 20 1.62 -7.07 -12.99
C ARG A 20 1.08 -8.42 -12.52
N GLN A 21 1.09 -8.68 -11.20
CA GLN A 21 0.64 -9.97 -10.68
C GLN A 21 -0.87 -10.16 -10.74
N LEU A 22 -1.66 -9.09 -10.62
CA LEU A 22 -3.11 -9.14 -10.78
C LEU A 22 -3.49 -9.32 -12.25
N ALA A 23 -2.81 -8.63 -13.17
CA ALA A 23 -2.94 -8.82 -14.61
C ALA A 23 -2.65 -10.29 -15.02
N ALA A 24 -1.57 -10.87 -14.50
CA ALA A 24 -1.22 -12.27 -14.77
C ALA A 24 -2.26 -13.28 -14.25
N ARG A 25 -3.18 -12.84 -13.37
CA ARG A 25 -4.32 -13.62 -12.87
C ARG A 25 -5.63 -13.29 -13.60
N GLY A 26 -5.56 -12.53 -14.70
CA GLY A 26 -6.70 -12.15 -15.52
C GLY A 26 -7.55 -11.01 -14.96
N ALA A 27 -7.07 -10.24 -14.00
CA ALA A 27 -7.79 -9.08 -13.50
C ALA A 27 -7.68 -7.89 -14.47
N HIS A 28 -8.78 -7.19 -14.72
CA HIS A 28 -8.78 -5.85 -15.32
C HIS A 28 -8.26 -4.85 -14.29
N LEU A 29 -7.65 -3.75 -14.75
CA LEU A 29 -6.96 -2.82 -13.87
C LEU A 29 -7.41 -1.38 -14.05
N VAL A 30 -7.47 -0.63 -12.95
CA VAL A 30 -7.49 0.83 -12.93
C VAL A 30 -6.19 1.28 -12.26
N LEU A 31 -5.30 1.89 -13.03
CA LEU A 31 -4.00 2.35 -12.56
C LEU A 31 -4.06 3.84 -12.23
N VAL A 32 -3.76 4.20 -10.99
CA VAL A 32 -3.79 5.58 -10.49
C VAL A 32 -2.39 6.03 -10.10
N ALA A 33 -1.88 7.11 -10.70
CA ALA A 33 -0.66 7.81 -10.30
C ALA A 33 -0.63 9.22 -10.93
N ARG A 34 0.40 10.00 -10.63
CA ARG A 34 0.59 11.36 -11.15
C ARG A 34 1.24 11.40 -12.53
N ASP A 35 2.18 10.49 -12.77
CA ASP A 35 2.95 10.42 -14.00
C ASP A 35 2.17 9.69 -15.09
N ARG A 36 1.64 10.48 -16.04
CA ARG A 36 0.87 9.98 -17.19
C ARG A 36 1.72 9.05 -18.06
N ALA A 37 2.94 9.48 -18.42
CA ALA A 37 3.77 8.74 -19.36
C ALA A 37 4.14 7.35 -18.80
N ALA A 38 4.54 7.30 -17.53
CA ALA A 38 4.84 6.03 -16.85
C ALA A 38 3.61 5.13 -16.74
N LEU A 39 2.40 5.69 -16.49
CA LEU A 39 1.17 4.91 -16.46
C LEU A 39 0.78 4.36 -17.83
N ASP A 40 0.84 5.20 -18.87
CA ASP A 40 0.46 4.81 -20.24
C ASP A 40 1.38 3.69 -20.76
N ASP A 41 2.68 3.82 -20.54
CA ASP A 41 3.67 2.79 -20.90
C ASP A 41 3.45 1.48 -20.12
N HIS A 42 3.22 1.59 -18.81
CA HIS A 42 2.91 0.41 -17.99
C HIS A 42 1.61 -0.27 -18.44
N ALA A 43 0.55 0.49 -18.68
CA ALA A 43 -0.73 -0.01 -19.16
C ALA A 43 -0.60 -0.70 -20.52
N ALA A 44 0.17 -0.10 -21.45
CA ALA A 44 0.42 -0.70 -22.78
C ALA A 44 1.14 -2.05 -22.66
N ARG A 45 2.16 -2.16 -21.78
CA ARG A 45 2.83 -3.44 -21.52
C ARG A 45 1.88 -4.48 -20.95
N LEU A 46 1.08 -4.12 -19.96
CA LEU A 46 0.13 -5.04 -19.31
C LEU A 46 -0.94 -5.56 -20.30
N ARG A 47 -1.51 -4.67 -21.12
CA ARG A 47 -2.47 -5.05 -22.16
C ARG A 47 -1.85 -6.05 -23.16
N ARG A 48 -0.65 -5.74 -23.67
CA ARG A 48 0.04 -6.63 -24.64
C ARG A 48 0.38 -7.99 -24.05
N THR A 49 0.85 -8.02 -22.79
CA THR A 49 1.36 -9.26 -22.18
C THR A 49 0.24 -10.16 -21.68
N TYR A 50 -0.85 -9.60 -21.15
CA TYR A 50 -1.87 -10.37 -20.44
C TYR A 50 -3.26 -10.33 -21.09
N GLY A 51 -3.47 -9.53 -22.15
CA GLY A 51 -4.76 -9.46 -22.85
C GLY A 51 -5.91 -8.90 -22.00
N ILE A 52 -5.59 -8.09 -20.97
CA ILE A 52 -6.58 -7.52 -20.05
C ILE A 52 -6.91 -6.06 -20.42
N GLU A 53 -8.02 -5.56 -19.91
CA GLU A 53 -8.32 -4.14 -19.95
C GLU A 53 -7.58 -3.39 -18.85
N VAL A 54 -7.07 -2.20 -19.18
CA VAL A 54 -6.40 -1.31 -18.24
C VAL A 54 -6.91 0.11 -18.44
N GLU A 55 -7.55 0.67 -17.44
CA GLU A 55 -7.92 2.07 -17.36
C GLU A 55 -6.77 2.86 -16.72
N VAL A 56 -6.38 3.98 -17.32
CA VAL A 56 -5.38 4.91 -16.76
C VAL A 56 -6.11 6.12 -16.19
N LEU A 57 -5.96 6.35 -14.90
CA LEU A 57 -6.55 7.48 -14.18
C LEU A 57 -5.46 8.35 -13.56
N VAL A 58 -5.03 9.38 -14.29
CA VAL A 58 -4.00 10.30 -13.81
C VAL A 58 -4.58 11.19 -12.70
N ALA A 59 -4.00 11.07 -11.50
CA ALA A 59 -4.44 11.85 -10.36
C ALA A 59 -3.32 12.07 -9.33
N ASP A 60 -3.23 13.29 -8.85
CA ASP A 60 -2.55 13.64 -7.60
C ASP A 60 -3.57 13.52 -6.47
N LEU A 61 -3.36 12.53 -5.60
CA LEU A 61 -4.28 12.22 -4.51
C LEU A 61 -4.28 13.28 -3.39
N LEU A 62 -3.30 14.19 -3.38
CA LEU A 62 -3.26 15.35 -2.48
C LEU A 62 -4.11 16.52 -2.98
N LYS A 63 -4.52 16.51 -4.25
CA LYS A 63 -5.39 17.54 -4.83
C LYS A 63 -6.86 17.13 -4.70
N PRO A 64 -7.70 17.87 -3.92
CA PRO A 64 -9.07 17.45 -3.59
C PRO A 64 -9.93 17.10 -4.80
N ARG A 65 -9.86 17.89 -5.87
CA ARG A 65 -10.63 17.64 -7.11
C ARG A 65 -10.19 16.37 -7.83
N GLN A 66 -8.91 16.03 -7.76
CA GLN A 66 -8.37 14.83 -8.41
C GLN A 66 -8.65 13.59 -7.55
N LEU A 67 -8.52 13.68 -6.22
CA LEU A 67 -8.94 12.63 -5.30
C LEU A 67 -10.44 12.32 -5.46
N ALA A 68 -11.30 13.33 -5.60
CA ALA A 68 -12.72 13.13 -5.81
C ALA A 68 -13.02 12.30 -7.08
N LYS A 69 -12.24 12.44 -8.16
CA LYS A 69 -12.38 11.59 -9.37
C LYS A 69 -12.07 10.12 -9.07
N VAL A 70 -11.02 9.86 -8.27
CA VAL A 70 -10.66 8.49 -7.89
C VAL A 70 -11.71 7.89 -6.94
N VAL A 71 -12.22 8.68 -5.99
CA VAL A 71 -13.33 8.29 -5.10
C VAL A 71 -14.57 7.92 -5.91
N ALA A 72 -14.96 8.76 -6.88
CA ALA A 72 -16.09 8.48 -7.76
C ALA A 72 -15.89 7.19 -8.59
N ARG A 73 -14.66 6.97 -9.11
CA ARG A 73 -14.34 5.74 -9.86
C ARG A 73 -14.40 4.48 -9.00
N VAL A 74 -13.96 4.58 -7.74
CA VAL A 74 -14.03 3.45 -6.78
C VAL A 74 -15.48 3.12 -6.42
N ALA A 75 -16.33 4.13 -6.28
CA ALA A 75 -17.73 3.99 -5.89
C ALA A 75 -18.67 3.63 -7.06
N ASP A 76 -18.18 3.62 -8.29
CA ASP A 76 -18.99 3.43 -9.51
C ASP A 76 -19.65 2.03 -9.53
N PRO A 77 -20.99 1.93 -9.43
CA PRO A 77 -21.68 0.65 -9.41
C PRO A 77 -21.71 -0.04 -10.78
N GLU A 78 -21.63 0.72 -11.88
CA GLU A 78 -21.66 0.18 -13.23
C GLU A 78 -20.32 -0.45 -13.64
N ARG A 79 -19.24 0.00 -13.01
CA ARG A 79 -17.89 -0.52 -13.26
C ARG A 79 -17.22 -0.94 -11.95
N PRO A 80 -17.73 -2.02 -11.32
CA PRO A 80 -17.38 -2.38 -9.96
C PRO A 80 -15.88 -2.67 -9.78
N VAL A 81 -15.32 -2.13 -8.69
CA VAL A 81 -13.97 -2.45 -8.22
C VAL A 81 -14.07 -3.57 -7.18
N GLU A 82 -13.48 -4.72 -7.49
CA GLU A 82 -13.47 -5.91 -6.64
C GLU A 82 -12.31 -5.92 -5.64
N MET A 83 -11.20 -5.28 -6.04
CA MET A 83 -10.04 -5.11 -5.18
C MET A 83 -9.55 -3.67 -5.24
N LEU A 84 -9.42 -3.04 -4.09
CA LEU A 84 -8.77 -1.75 -3.92
C LEU A 84 -7.39 -1.95 -3.28
N VAL A 85 -6.33 -1.45 -3.92
CA VAL A 85 -4.96 -1.44 -3.39
C VAL A 85 -4.54 0.01 -3.10
N ASN A 86 -4.62 0.41 -1.84
CA ASN A 86 -4.11 1.67 -1.33
C ASN A 86 -2.60 1.56 -1.13
N ASN A 87 -1.83 1.89 -2.18
CA ASN A 87 -0.37 1.74 -2.19
C ASN A 87 0.36 3.09 -2.31
N ALA A 88 -0.26 4.13 -2.85
CA ALA A 88 0.38 5.44 -2.98
C ALA A 88 0.97 5.92 -1.66
N GLY A 89 2.20 6.44 -1.71
CA GLY A 89 2.90 6.94 -0.53
C GLY A 89 4.29 7.46 -0.89
N PHE A 90 4.84 8.24 0.02
CA PHE A 90 6.21 8.72 0.00
C PHE A 90 6.78 8.70 1.42
N GLY A 91 8.08 8.86 1.56
CA GLY A 91 8.74 8.99 2.86
C GLY A 91 9.23 10.42 3.06
N LEU A 92 9.48 10.75 4.32
CA LEU A 92 10.14 11.99 4.73
C LEU A 92 11.42 11.66 5.53
N PRO A 93 12.37 12.59 5.64
CA PRO A 93 13.47 12.45 6.58
C PRO A 93 12.96 12.21 8.01
N LEU A 94 13.71 11.44 8.80
CA LEU A 94 13.28 11.06 10.16
C LEU A 94 13.48 12.18 11.21
N ALA A 95 13.63 13.41 10.78
CA ALA A 95 13.89 14.58 11.61
C ALA A 95 12.65 15.48 11.63
N PHE A 96 11.60 15.04 12.32
CA PHE A 96 10.32 15.74 12.39
C PHE A 96 10.47 17.23 12.74
N GLU A 97 11.38 17.55 13.66
CA GLU A 97 11.65 18.92 14.11
C GLU A 97 12.32 19.82 13.05
N ARG A 98 12.77 19.22 11.92
CA ARG A 98 13.43 19.92 10.80
C ARG A 98 12.66 19.83 9.49
N ASN A 99 11.68 18.95 9.42
CA ASN A 99 10.82 18.83 8.25
C ASN A 99 9.87 20.05 8.18
N ASP A 100 9.50 20.45 6.97
CA ASP A 100 8.40 21.40 6.80
C ASP A 100 7.09 20.78 7.31
N ILE A 101 6.33 21.53 8.08
CA ILE A 101 5.06 21.04 8.65
C ILE A 101 4.04 20.70 7.57
N GLU A 102 4.04 21.41 6.44
CA GLU A 102 3.12 21.12 5.34
C GLU A 102 3.48 19.80 4.64
N ASP A 103 4.76 19.45 4.55
CA ASP A 103 5.20 18.13 4.07
C ASP A 103 4.72 17.00 5.00
N GLU A 104 4.78 17.19 6.32
CA GLU A 104 4.26 16.23 7.31
C GLU A 104 2.72 16.11 7.22
N VAL A 105 2.02 17.22 7.01
CA VAL A 105 0.58 17.23 6.80
C VAL A 105 0.20 16.53 5.49
N GLU A 106 0.90 16.80 4.40
CA GLU A 106 0.69 16.10 3.13
C GLU A 106 0.99 14.60 3.26
N HIS A 107 2.04 14.25 4.01
CA HIS A 107 2.39 12.88 4.31
C HIS A 107 1.25 12.17 5.09
N LEU A 108 0.74 12.79 6.15
CA LEU A 108 -0.41 12.28 6.91
C LEU A 108 -1.64 12.10 5.99
N ARG A 109 -1.94 13.09 5.17
CA ARG A 109 -3.09 13.04 4.24
C ARG A 109 -2.96 11.88 3.27
N LEU A 110 -1.80 11.70 2.63
CA LEU A 110 -1.62 10.63 1.66
C LEU A 110 -1.65 9.24 2.31
N HIS A 111 -1.10 9.10 3.52
CA HIS A 111 -0.97 7.80 4.18
C HIS A 111 -2.16 7.40 5.06
N VAL A 112 -3.01 8.35 5.45
CA VAL A 112 -4.14 8.12 6.36
C VAL A 112 -5.46 8.55 5.72
N GLU A 113 -5.62 9.84 5.39
CA GLU A 113 -6.87 10.38 4.86
C GLU A 113 -7.27 9.74 3.53
N VAL A 114 -6.35 9.64 2.58
CA VAL A 114 -6.62 9.08 1.25
C VAL A 114 -7.06 7.61 1.33
N PRO A 115 -6.33 6.68 1.99
CA PRO A 115 -6.79 5.31 2.17
C PRO A 115 -8.15 5.21 2.88
N MET A 116 -8.41 6.05 3.88
CA MET A 116 -9.69 6.09 4.58
C MET A 116 -10.83 6.46 3.64
N ARG A 117 -10.67 7.53 2.84
CA ARG A 117 -11.69 7.98 1.87
C ARG A 117 -11.95 6.94 0.78
N LEU A 118 -10.91 6.35 0.22
CA LEU A 118 -11.03 5.33 -0.81
C LEU A 118 -11.65 4.04 -0.27
N THR A 119 -11.26 3.62 0.93
CA THR A 119 -11.87 2.48 1.62
C THR A 119 -13.36 2.72 1.87
N HIS A 120 -13.74 3.90 2.37
CA HIS A 120 -15.14 4.26 2.60
C HIS A 120 -15.95 4.21 1.29
N ALA A 121 -15.41 4.75 0.20
CA ALA A 121 -16.05 4.72 -1.11
C ALA A 121 -16.23 3.28 -1.67
N ALA A 122 -15.24 2.41 -1.45
CA ALA A 122 -15.30 1.02 -1.91
C ALA A 122 -16.31 0.19 -1.11
N LEU A 123 -16.44 0.44 0.20
CA LEU A 123 -17.24 -0.37 1.11
C LEU A 123 -18.72 -0.42 0.71
N GLY A 124 -19.33 0.70 0.31
CA GLY A 124 -20.75 0.73 -0.07
C GLY A 124 -21.08 -0.29 -1.15
N ALA A 125 -20.36 -0.24 -2.27
CA ALA A 125 -20.56 -1.15 -3.38
C ALA A 125 -20.12 -2.59 -3.06
N MET A 126 -19.03 -2.79 -2.31
CA MET A 126 -18.54 -4.12 -1.93
C MET A 126 -19.51 -4.82 -0.97
N LEU A 127 -20.03 -4.12 0.03
CA LEU A 127 -21.02 -4.68 0.97
C LEU A 127 -22.34 -5.03 0.28
N GLY A 128 -22.81 -4.17 -0.63
CA GLY A 128 -24.02 -4.45 -1.42
C GLY A 128 -23.89 -5.71 -2.28
N ARG A 129 -22.69 -6.05 -2.73
CA ARG A 129 -22.43 -7.30 -3.49
C ARG A 129 -22.08 -8.50 -2.62
N GLY A 130 -21.83 -8.31 -1.32
CA GLY A 130 -21.39 -9.36 -0.41
C GLY A 130 -19.96 -9.86 -0.67
N HIS A 131 -19.15 -9.12 -1.44
CA HIS A 131 -17.74 -9.47 -1.65
C HIS A 131 -16.89 -8.26 -2.03
N GLY A 132 -15.64 -8.28 -1.60
CA GLY A 132 -14.64 -7.26 -1.91
C GLY A 132 -13.34 -7.47 -1.15
N ARG A 133 -12.27 -6.88 -1.64
CA ARG A 133 -10.96 -6.92 -0.99
C ARG A 133 -10.33 -5.53 -0.97
N ILE A 134 -9.89 -5.10 0.20
CA ILE A 134 -9.17 -3.85 0.38
C ILE A 134 -7.79 -4.17 0.94
N VAL A 135 -6.77 -3.69 0.26
CA VAL A 135 -5.36 -3.89 0.61
C VAL A 135 -4.75 -2.53 0.91
N ASN A 136 -4.31 -2.34 2.14
CA ASN A 136 -3.63 -1.13 2.59
C ASN A 136 -2.14 -1.41 2.73
N ILE A 137 -1.29 -0.75 1.95
CA ILE A 137 0.16 -0.92 2.05
C ILE A 137 0.68 -0.12 3.24
N ALA A 138 0.84 -0.84 4.35
CA ALA A 138 1.46 -0.36 5.58
C ALA A 138 3.00 -0.53 5.51
N SER A 139 3.64 -0.92 6.60
CA SER A 139 5.08 -1.22 6.72
C SER A 139 5.34 -1.93 8.04
N VAL A 140 6.46 -2.64 8.15
CA VAL A 140 6.97 -3.09 9.46
C VAL A 140 7.32 -1.93 10.39
N ALA A 141 7.55 -0.72 9.85
CA ALA A 141 7.70 0.51 10.63
C ALA A 141 6.48 0.82 11.52
N ALA A 142 5.30 0.28 11.20
CA ALA A 142 4.10 0.37 12.02
C ALA A 142 4.26 -0.23 13.43
N PHE A 143 5.24 -1.09 13.63
CA PHE A 143 5.50 -1.79 14.89
C PHE A 143 6.66 -1.19 15.68
N ILE A 144 7.28 -0.12 15.18
CA ILE A 144 8.44 0.54 15.77
C ILE A 144 8.11 2.04 15.93
N PRO A 145 8.02 2.57 17.18
CA PRO A 145 7.72 3.98 17.41
C PRO A 145 8.93 4.86 17.11
N ARG A 146 9.16 5.21 15.83
CA ARG A 146 10.39 5.87 15.37
C ARG A 146 10.15 7.14 14.57
N SER A 147 8.99 7.30 13.95
CA SER A 147 8.73 8.40 13.01
C SER A 147 7.23 8.60 12.78
N THR A 148 6.87 9.77 12.25
CA THR A 148 5.53 10.07 11.74
C THR A 148 5.08 9.07 10.67
N TYR A 149 6.01 8.62 9.81
CA TYR A 149 5.76 7.52 8.87
C TYR A 149 5.31 6.24 9.59
N GLY A 150 6.05 5.82 10.64
CA GLY A 150 5.67 4.66 11.46
C GLY A 150 4.30 4.83 12.12
N ALA A 151 4.00 6.03 12.62
CA ALA A 151 2.70 6.36 13.22
C ALA A 151 1.55 6.25 12.20
N CYS A 152 1.70 6.81 10.99
CA CYS A 152 0.72 6.68 9.90
C CYS A 152 0.51 5.22 9.49
N LYS A 153 1.59 4.45 9.38
CA LYS A 153 1.51 3.02 9.05
C LYS A 153 0.91 2.19 10.18
N GLY A 154 1.14 2.59 11.44
CA GLY A 154 0.46 2.03 12.63
C GLY A 154 -1.05 2.26 12.60
N TRP A 155 -1.48 3.47 12.22
CA TRP A 155 -2.89 3.76 12.01
C TRP A 155 -3.52 2.83 10.96
N LEU A 156 -2.86 2.64 9.80
CA LEU A 156 -3.35 1.73 8.76
C LEU A 156 -3.50 0.29 9.25
N VAL A 157 -2.57 -0.19 10.08
CA VAL A 157 -2.66 -1.53 10.67
C VAL A 157 -3.85 -1.64 11.63
N GLY A 158 -4.02 -0.67 12.52
CA GLY A 158 -5.15 -0.61 13.46
C GLY A 158 -6.49 -0.55 12.72
N PHE A 159 -6.59 0.38 11.76
CA PHE A 159 -7.78 0.55 10.92
C PHE A 159 -8.13 -0.73 10.14
N SER A 160 -7.14 -1.38 9.49
CA SER A 160 -7.38 -2.59 8.70
C SER A 160 -7.84 -3.76 9.56
N ARG A 161 -7.28 -3.93 10.77
CA ARG A 161 -7.72 -4.94 11.72
C ARG A 161 -9.16 -4.74 12.15
N TRP A 162 -9.50 -3.52 12.56
CA TRP A 162 -10.86 -3.18 12.92
C TRP A 162 -11.84 -3.41 11.76
N ALA A 163 -11.53 -2.87 10.58
CA ALA A 163 -12.37 -2.97 9.39
C ALA A 163 -12.53 -4.44 8.93
N ASN A 164 -11.45 -5.23 8.97
CA ASN A 164 -11.54 -6.66 8.65
C ASN A 164 -12.47 -7.39 9.63
N GLY A 165 -12.31 -7.19 10.94
CA GLY A 165 -13.20 -7.79 11.94
C GLY A 165 -14.66 -7.40 11.75
N ARG A 166 -14.92 -6.16 11.34
CA ARG A 166 -16.27 -5.61 11.13
C ARG A 166 -16.94 -6.11 9.86
N TYR A 167 -16.19 -6.22 8.75
CA TYR A 167 -16.76 -6.41 7.40
C TYR A 167 -16.50 -7.80 6.79
N ALA A 168 -15.54 -8.58 7.30
CA ALA A 168 -15.28 -9.94 6.80
C ALA A 168 -16.50 -10.89 6.90
N PRO A 169 -17.33 -10.84 7.96
CA PRO A 169 -18.57 -11.61 8.00
C PRO A 169 -19.54 -11.28 6.85
N SER A 170 -19.47 -10.07 6.30
CA SER A 170 -20.27 -9.62 5.15
C SER A 170 -19.53 -9.81 3.81
N GLY A 171 -18.47 -10.61 3.77
CA GLY A 171 -17.72 -10.93 2.55
C GLY A 171 -16.69 -9.89 2.10
N VAL A 172 -16.47 -8.83 2.86
CA VAL A 172 -15.48 -7.79 2.52
C VAL A 172 -14.28 -7.86 3.46
N THR A 173 -13.10 -8.18 2.92
CA THR A 173 -11.88 -8.29 3.71
C THR A 173 -10.99 -7.05 3.56
N VAL A 174 -10.36 -6.64 4.65
CA VAL A 174 -9.42 -5.51 4.68
C VAL A 174 -8.10 -5.98 5.26
N THR A 175 -7.02 -5.89 4.47
CA THR A 175 -5.70 -6.38 4.84
C THR A 175 -4.68 -5.26 4.88
N ALA A 176 -4.00 -5.07 6.01
CA ALA A 176 -2.77 -4.28 6.06
C ALA A 176 -1.59 -5.15 5.64
N VAL A 177 -0.92 -4.79 4.57
CA VAL A 177 0.34 -5.42 4.15
C VAL A 177 1.50 -4.60 4.73
N CYS A 178 2.37 -5.27 5.48
CA CYS A 178 3.47 -4.66 6.21
C CYS A 178 4.82 -5.17 5.65
N PRO A 179 5.29 -4.66 4.50
CA PRO A 179 6.59 -5.01 3.96
C PRO A 179 7.72 -4.52 4.86
N GLY A 180 8.85 -5.23 4.82
CA GLY A 180 10.14 -4.71 5.25
C GLY A 180 10.81 -3.88 4.15
N TYR A 181 12.11 -3.67 4.28
CA TYR A 181 12.91 -3.04 3.22
C TYR A 181 12.74 -3.83 1.93
N THR A 182 12.35 -3.14 0.87
CA THR A 182 12.03 -3.77 -0.42
C THR A 182 12.69 -2.99 -1.54
N HIS A 183 13.39 -3.68 -2.42
CA HIS A 183 14.02 -3.06 -3.59
C HIS A 183 12.96 -2.40 -4.49
N THR A 184 12.84 -1.09 -4.36
CA THR A 184 11.96 -0.22 -5.14
C THR A 184 12.55 1.19 -5.15
N SER A 185 12.10 2.04 -6.04
CA SER A 185 12.50 3.45 -6.07
C SER A 185 11.98 4.29 -4.87
N PHE A 186 11.42 3.65 -3.84
CA PHE A 186 10.90 4.37 -2.67
C PHE A 186 12.04 5.04 -1.87
N HIS A 187 13.13 4.30 -1.61
CA HIS A 187 14.26 4.79 -0.82
C HIS A 187 15.05 5.88 -1.56
N GLU A 188 15.20 5.75 -2.86
CA GLU A 188 15.82 6.79 -3.69
C GLU A 188 15.10 8.14 -3.61
N ARG A 189 13.74 8.10 -3.56
CA ARG A 189 12.91 9.31 -3.47
C ARG A 189 13.00 10.03 -2.13
N ILE A 190 13.47 9.38 -1.08
CA ILE A 190 13.72 10.01 0.23
C ILE A 190 15.18 10.40 0.42
N GLY A 191 15.95 10.43 -0.67
CA GLY A 191 17.36 10.85 -0.66
C GLY A 191 18.32 9.80 -0.09
N LEU A 192 17.93 8.53 -0.07
CA LEU A 192 18.77 7.41 0.30
C LEU A 192 19.16 6.62 -0.96
N PRO A 193 20.36 6.89 -1.54
CA PRO A 193 20.83 6.14 -2.70
C PRO A 193 20.98 4.65 -2.41
N PRO A 194 20.86 3.79 -3.42
CA PRO A 194 21.08 2.36 -3.26
C PRO A 194 22.45 2.06 -2.64
N GLY A 195 22.45 1.23 -1.59
CA GLY A 195 23.64 0.83 -0.84
C GLY A 195 24.07 1.80 0.29
N GLN A 196 23.39 2.92 0.46
CA GLN A 196 23.65 3.89 1.53
C GLN A 196 22.58 3.91 2.63
N GLU A 197 21.61 3.01 2.57
CA GLU A 197 20.49 2.94 3.51
C GLU A 197 20.89 2.41 4.90
N GLY A 198 22.13 1.95 5.07
CA GLY A 198 22.63 1.38 6.33
C GLY A 198 21.92 0.08 6.76
N VAL A 199 21.25 -0.59 5.82
CA VAL A 199 20.48 -1.80 6.03
C VAL A 199 21.24 -3.00 5.46
N PRO A 200 21.47 -4.08 6.26
CA PRO A 200 22.10 -5.29 5.76
C PRO A 200 21.34 -5.90 4.57
N ASP A 201 22.05 -6.37 3.55
CA ASP A 201 21.47 -6.98 2.34
C ASP A 201 20.48 -8.10 2.67
N ALA A 202 20.76 -8.87 3.73
CA ALA A 202 19.89 -9.94 4.21
C ALA A 202 18.48 -9.47 4.62
N LEU A 203 18.26 -8.19 4.85
CA LEU A 203 16.95 -7.62 5.18
C LEU A 203 16.20 -7.08 3.97
N TRP A 204 16.85 -6.97 2.82
CA TRP A 204 16.21 -6.54 1.59
C TRP A 204 15.33 -7.64 0.98
N LEU A 205 14.14 -7.27 0.58
CA LEU A 205 13.14 -8.13 -0.05
C LEU A 205 12.98 -7.79 -1.52
N ASN A 206 12.61 -8.79 -2.31
CA ASN A 206 12.20 -8.59 -3.68
C ASN A 206 10.71 -8.22 -3.74
N ALA A 207 10.37 -7.17 -4.50
CA ALA A 207 9.00 -6.71 -4.65
C ALA A 207 8.04 -7.82 -5.15
N ARG A 208 8.53 -8.70 -6.04
CA ARG A 208 7.77 -9.85 -6.55
C ARG A 208 7.32 -10.79 -5.43
N ASP A 209 8.22 -11.12 -4.52
CA ASP A 209 7.96 -12.07 -3.44
C ASP A 209 7.05 -11.44 -2.38
N VAL A 210 7.29 -10.16 -2.05
CA VAL A 210 6.44 -9.36 -1.16
C VAL A 210 4.99 -9.37 -1.65
N VAL A 211 4.76 -9.03 -2.92
CA VAL A 211 3.42 -8.99 -3.50
C VAL A 211 2.80 -10.38 -3.59
N SER A 212 3.58 -11.39 -3.99
CA SER A 212 3.09 -12.77 -4.09
C SER A 212 2.61 -13.32 -2.74
N GLU A 213 3.39 -13.11 -1.66
CA GLU A 213 3.01 -13.54 -0.31
C GLU A 213 1.81 -12.74 0.21
N SER A 214 1.80 -11.42 -0.01
CA SER A 214 0.68 -10.58 0.41
C SER A 214 -0.64 -10.97 -0.26
N LEU A 215 -0.63 -11.25 -1.56
CA LEU A 215 -1.83 -11.67 -2.29
C LEU A 215 -2.35 -13.04 -1.82
N ARG A 216 -1.47 -13.95 -1.37
CA ARG A 216 -1.88 -15.21 -0.70
C ARG A 216 -2.58 -14.94 0.65
N ASP A 217 -2.04 -14.00 1.44
CA ASP A 217 -2.65 -13.64 2.72
C ASP A 217 -3.99 -12.91 2.53
N VAL A 218 -4.06 -12.00 1.55
CA VAL A 218 -5.29 -11.31 1.13
C VAL A 218 -6.36 -12.32 0.69
N SER A 219 -6.00 -13.34 -0.08
CA SER A 219 -6.95 -14.37 -0.53
C SER A 219 -7.52 -15.20 0.62
N ARG A 220 -6.79 -15.27 1.75
CA ARG A 220 -7.20 -15.95 2.98
C ARG A 220 -7.95 -15.04 3.95
N GLY A 221 -8.20 -13.78 3.58
CA GLY A 221 -8.88 -12.80 4.43
C GLY A 221 -8.10 -12.39 5.69
N ARG A 222 -6.77 -12.51 5.69
CA ARG A 222 -5.95 -12.14 6.85
C ARG A 222 -5.98 -10.62 7.06
N PRO A 223 -6.22 -10.13 8.29
CA PRO A 223 -6.25 -8.68 8.56
C PRO A 223 -4.87 -8.02 8.48
N VAL A 224 -3.79 -8.79 8.65
CA VAL A 224 -2.40 -8.32 8.56
C VAL A 224 -1.57 -9.36 7.82
N SER A 225 -0.81 -8.90 6.83
CA SER A 225 0.21 -9.67 6.12
C SER A 225 1.57 -9.05 6.38
N ILE A 226 2.52 -9.84 6.87
CA ILE A 226 3.92 -9.45 7.01
C ILE A 226 4.72 -10.38 6.08
N PRO A 227 5.01 -9.94 4.85
CA PRO A 227 5.79 -10.75 3.92
C PRO A 227 7.19 -11.04 4.46
N SER A 228 7.65 -12.31 4.31
CA SER A 228 8.91 -12.84 4.82
C SER A 228 8.87 -13.32 6.29
N LEU A 229 9.37 -14.54 6.49
CA LEU A 229 9.49 -15.14 7.83
C LEU A 229 10.44 -14.34 8.74
N ARG A 230 11.50 -13.75 8.16
CA ARG A 230 12.45 -12.89 8.90
C ARG A 230 11.75 -11.71 9.53
N TYR A 231 10.90 -11.02 8.77
CA TYR A 231 10.15 -9.86 9.28
C TYR A 231 9.03 -10.26 10.23
N LYS A 232 8.41 -11.44 10.05
CA LYS A 232 7.47 -11.98 11.04
C LYS A 232 8.15 -12.18 12.40
N ALA A 233 9.36 -12.77 12.39
CA ALA A 233 10.14 -12.95 13.61
C ALA A 233 10.57 -11.62 14.23
N LEU A 234 11.07 -10.68 13.43
CA LEU A 234 11.47 -9.34 13.91
C LEU A 234 10.30 -8.58 14.55
N VAL A 235 9.13 -8.58 13.91
CA VAL A 235 7.92 -7.94 14.44
C VAL A 235 7.42 -8.64 15.72
N ALA A 236 7.50 -9.96 15.77
CA ALA A 236 7.15 -10.72 16.97
C ALA A 236 8.07 -10.33 18.14
N LEU A 237 9.38 -10.28 17.92
CA LEU A 237 10.36 -9.86 18.93
C LEU A 237 10.13 -8.40 19.37
N ALA A 238 9.90 -7.48 18.42
CA ALA A 238 9.66 -6.07 18.74
C ALA A 238 8.43 -5.85 19.62
N ARG A 239 7.42 -6.71 19.55
CA ARG A 239 6.22 -6.64 20.42
C ARG A 239 6.49 -6.97 21.89
N PHE A 240 7.51 -7.77 22.17
CA PHE A 240 7.91 -8.15 23.53
C PHE A 240 9.08 -7.32 24.05
N ALA A 241 9.71 -6.51 23.18
CA ALA A 241 10.81 -5.64 23.59
C ALA A 241 10.30 -4.44 24.43
N PRO A 242 10.97 -4.08 25.53
CA PRO A 242 10.67 -2.83 26.22
C PRO A 242 10.78 -1.64 25.26
N PRO A 243 9.91 -0.60 25.39
CA PRO A 243 9.89 0.54 24.47
C PRO A 243 11.26 1.20 24.25
N ALA A 244 12.08 1.30 25.30
CA ALA A 244 13.43 1.85 25.26
C ALA A 244 14.43 1.01 24.44
N LEU A 245 14.19 -0.30 24.29
CA LEU A 245 15.02 -1.17 23.45
C LEU A 245 14.56 -1.13 22.00
N ALA A 246 13.26 -1.03 21.78
CA ALA A 246 12.67 -0.92 20.45
C ALA A 246 13.09 0.39 19.74
N SER A 247 13.17 1.51 20.45
CA SER A 247 13.66 2.78 19.92
C SER A 247 15.15 2.72 19.54
N ARG A 248 16.02 2.15 20.40
CA ARG A 248 17.46 1.99 20.13
C ARG A 248 17.77 1.08 18.94
N LEU A 249 16.99 0.03 18.73
CA LEU A 249 17.11 -0.83 17.53
C LEU A 249 16.69 -0.08 16.26
N GLY A 250 15.75 0.85 16.39
CA GLY A 250 15.34 1.75 15.31
C GLY A 250 16.42 2.78 14.91
N GLU A 251 17.25 3.26 15.83
CA GLU A 251 18.28 4.28 15.57
C GLU A 251 19.51 3.75 14.83
N ARG A 252 19.79 2.44 14.86
CA ARG A 252 20.95 1.80 14.23
C ARG A 252 20.82 1.55 12.73
N GLY A 253 19.71 1.88 12.12
CA GLY A 253 19.46 1.70 10.68
C GLY A 253 19.52 3.04 9.93
N ARG A 254 20.61 3.79 10.08
CA ARG A 254 20.98 4.97 9.27
C ARG A 254 22.43 4.92 8.93
#